data_0ca051dda557802b0120c7ff38f609d2
#
_entry.id   0ca051dda557802b0120c7ff38f609d2
#
_cell.length_a   1.000
_cell.length_b   1.000
_cell.length_c   1.000
_cell.angle_alpha   90.00
_cell.angle_beta   90.00
_cell.angle_gamma   90.00
#
_symmetry.space_group_name_H-M   'P 1'
#
loop_
_entity.id
_entity.type
_entity.pdbx_description
1 polymer ?
#
loop_
_entity_poly.entity_id
_entity_poly.type
_entity_poly.pdbx_seq_one_letter_code
_entity_poly.pdbx_strand_id
1 'polypeptide(L)'
;MIRRIAAVLTVLLLLPLSAAHATVGGWSTPIRLYAASDLQGRGYAYAPSAVAGSPTRLYTCHSRAANTIRDDIFLTKVGGTSTSVLTGTGSGWDHFHNCDPSVVRVNVPFNGHTYSYAMFYLGNDVDASAHNAIGVAVADNLDGPWLKLPNPVIRFPGSSTSEWGAGQPTATTINADQGTVVLAWTQGLPSGNIGKAAQVSFGSGPPIVQFERVLPMVGEDNGLNNFDLVYSPPRDRFYMVREGHPYPSGSQPDYISDHLQIASISGAGFWGTPGVGWTVESTITSARTGTPRTHNPGFLRTIYGTLPNESELTVVYTSAGYDPDSLWSYTLWQTTAPLS
;
A
#
# COMPACT_ATOMS: atom_id res chain seq x y z
N MET A 1 -56.26 47.37 -6.32
CA MET A 1 -56.21 46.24 -5.31
C MET A 1 -55.10 45.31 -5.75
N ILE A 2 -53.87 45.46 -5.24
CA ILE A 2 -52.70 44.62 -5.59
C ILE A 2 -52.51 43.62 -4.47
N ARG A 3 -52.76 42.34 -4.75
CA ARG A 3 -52.48 41.24 -3.82
C ARG A 3 -50.97 40.89 -3.86
N ARG A 4 -50.29 41.14 -2.77
CA ARG A 4 -48.88 40.67 -2.56
C ARG A 4 -48.94 39.18 -2.17
N ILE A 5 -48.34 38.32 -3.01
CA ILE A 5 -48.10 36.91 -2.69
C ILE A 5 -46.76 36.87 -1.98
N ALA A 6 -46.77 36.51 -0.70
CA ALA A 6 -45.54 36.24 0.04
C ALA A 6 -45.09 34.80 -0.26
N ALA A 7 -43.98 34.65 -0.94
CA ALA A 7 -43.35 33.33 -1.11
C ALA A 7 -42.58 32.98 0.18
N VAL A 8 -43.00 31.97 0.87
CA VAL A 8 -42.25 31.39 2.00
C VAL A 8 -41.15 30.49 1.44
N LEU A 9 -39.90 30.95 1.53
CA LEU A 9 -38.73 30.16 1.17
C LEU A 9 -38.43 29.20 2.33
N THR A 10 -38.80 27.92 2.21
CA THR A 10 -38.39 26.89 3.17
C THR A 10 -36.94 26.51 2.88
N VAL A 11 -36.00 27.04 3.65
CA VAL A 11 -34.59 26.61 3.63
C VAL A 11 -34.52 25.25 4.32
N LEU A 12 -34.44 24.17 3.55
CA LEU A 12 -34.07 22.85 4.06
C LEU A 12 -32.59 22.92 4.49
N LEU A 13 -32.35 23.01 5.77
CA LEU A 13 -31.02 22.78 6.33
C LEU A 13 -30.71 21.29 6.17
N LEU A 14 -29.97 20.95 5.12
CA LEU A 14 -29.29 19.66 5.02
C LEU A 14 -28.17 19.66 6.08
N LEU A 15 -28.50 19.15 7.28
CA LEU A 15 -27.46 18.79 8.25
C LEU A 15 -26.58 17.74 7.58
N PRO A 16 -25.24 17.91 7.57
CA PRO A 16 -24.38 16.85 7.10
C PRO A 16 -24.64 15.63 8.00
N LEU A 17 -25.15 14.54 7.42
CA LEU A 17 -25.09 13.25 8.08
C LEU A 17 -23.61 13.00 8.37
N SER A 18 -23.19 13.14 9.63
CA SER A 18 -21.90 12.64 10.07
C SER A 18 -21.92 11.14 9.79
N ALA A 19 -21.14 10.69 8.82
CA ALA A 19 -20.95 9.28 8.56
C ALA A 19 -20.59 8.62 9.90
N ALA A 20 -21.35 7.63 10.31
CA ALA A 20 -21.11 6.92 11.56
C ALA A 20 -19.65 6.45 11.57
N HIS A 21 -18.95 6.74 12.65
CA HIS A 21 -17.57 6.31 12.83
C HIS A 21 -17.57 4.79 12.93
N ALA A 22 -17.04 4.11 11.92
CA ALA A 22 -16.95 2.66 11.97
C ALA A 22 -15.86 2.28 12.97
N THR A 23 -16.19 1.44 13.95
CA THR A 23 -15.23 0.91 14.91
C THR A 23 -14.66 -0.41 14.44
N VAL A 24 -13.34 -0.57 14.59
CA VAL A 24 -12.63 -1.83 14.31
C VAL A 24 -12.74 -2.71 15.55
N GLY A 25 -13.34 -3.88 15.40
CA GLY A 25 -13.52 -4.84 16.50
C GLY A 25 -12.25 -5.64 16.82
N GLY A 26 -12.40 -6.72 17.57
CA GLY A 26 -11.28 -7.58 17.96
C GLY A 26 -10.75 -8.39 16.76
N TRP A 27 -9.42 -8.48 16.65
CA TRP A 27 -8.73 -9.24 15.59
C TRP A 27 -8.85 -10.76 15.82
N SER A 28 -9.10 -11.49 14.75
CA SER A 28 -9.13 -12.96 14.72
C SER A 28 -7.75 -13.55 15.03
N THR A 29 -7.71 -14.85 15.34
CA THR A 29 -6.44 -15.59 15.37
C THR A 29 -5.80 -15.54 13.99
N PRO A 30 -4.50 -15.18 13.89
CA PRO A 30 -3.82 -15.11 12.61
C PRO A 30 -3.74 -16.46 11.91
N ILE A 31 -3.88 -16.43 10.59
CA ILE A 31 -3.74 -17.59 9.70
C ILE A 31 -2.49 -17.38 8.86
N ARG A 32 -1.58 -18.37 8.86
CA ARG A 32 -0.40 -18.33 7.99
C ARG A 32 -0.82 -18.62 6.55
N LEU A 33 -0.40 -17.76 5.62
CA LEU A 33 -0.70 -17.90 4.20
C LEU A 33 0.31 -18.79 3.49
N TYR A 34 1.59 -18.57 3.73
CA TYR A 34 2.67 -19.47 3.36
C TYR A 34 3.95 -19.17 4.18
N ALA A 35 4.85 -20.16 4.26
CA ALA A 35 6.11 -20.06 4.97
C ALA A 35 7.28 -19.81 4.01
N ALA A 36 8.45 -19.44 4.55
CA ALA A 36 9.67 -19.28 3.76
C ALA A 36 10.07 -20.57 3.01
N SER A 37 9.80 -21.73 3.59
CA SER A 37 10.00 -23.03 2.93
C SER A 37 9.23 -23.20 1.62
N ASP A 38 8.11 -22.50 1.46
CA ASP A 38 7.27 -22.56 0.28
C ASP A 38 7.83 -21.71 -0.88
N LEU A 39 8.92 -20.98 -0.65
CA LEU A 39 9.56 -20.06 -1.57
C LEU A 39 10.57 -20.73 -2.53
N GLN A 40 10.59 -22.06 -2.60
CA GLN A 40 11.45 -22.80 -3.53
C GLN A 40 12.94 -22.46 -3.43
N GLY A 41 13.47 -22.32 -2.21
CA GLY A 41 14.87 -22.00 -1.93
C GLY A 41 15.22 -20.51 -1.99
N ARG A 42 14.24 -19.62 -2.15
CA ARG A 42 14.41 -18.17 -1.98
C ARG A 42 14.28 -17.80 -0.50
N GLY A 43 15.03 -16.82 -0.04
CA GLY A 43 15.20 -16.58 1.40
C GLY A 43 13.95 -16.11 2.13
N TYR A 44 13.05 -15.31 1.50
CA TYR A 44 11.90 -14.70 2.15
C TYR A 44 10.84 -14.20 1.17
N ALA A 45 9.65 -13.86 1.73
CA ALA A 45 8.64 -13.08 1.05
C ALA A 45 8.06 -12.03 2.01
N TYR A 46 7.82 -10.81 1.50
CA TYR A 46 7.26 -9.70 2.27
C TYR A 46 6.55 -8.67 1.38
N ALA A 47 6.11 -7.56 1.96
CA ALA A 47 5.43 -6.44 1.29
C ALA A 47 4.26 -6.89 0.40
N PRO A 48 3.19 -7.43 1.00
CA PRO A 48 2.08 -7.99 0.24
C PRO A 48 1.16 -6.91 -0.35
N SER A 49 0.85 -7.01 -1.65
CA SER A 49 -0.36 -6.45 -2.24
C SER A 49 -1.36 -7.59 -2.42
N ALA A 50 -2.38 -7.62 -1.57
CA ALA A 50 -3.36 -8.70 -1.56
C ALA A 50 -4.64 -8.29 -2.30
N VAL A 51 -4.94 -8.99 -3.40
CA VAL A 51 -6.12 -8.74 -4.25
C VAL A 51 -7.14 -9.85 -4.04
N ALA A 52 -8.32 -9.47 -3.55
CA ALA A 52 -9.42 -10.37 -3.32
C ALA A 52 -9.90 -11.02 -4.63
N GLY A 53 -10.23 -12.28 -4.55
CA GLY A 53 -10.72 -13.09 -5.67
C GLY A 53 -10.78 -14.57 -5.33
N SER A 54 -11.13 -15.38 -6.29
CA SER A 54 -11.12 -16.85 -6.14
C SER A 54 -10.21 -17.44 -7.22
N PRO A 55 -8.95 -17.77 -6.90
CA PRO A 55 -8.25 -17.57 -5.61
C PRO A 55 -7.84 -16.11 -5.35
N THR A 56 -7.59 -15.78 -4.08
CA THR A 56 -6.91 -14.54 -3.68
C THR A 56 -5.50 -14.52 -4.26
N ARG A 57 -5.08 -13.36 -4.78
CA ARG A 57 -3.74 -13.13 -5.33
C ARG A 57 -2.90 -12.31 -4.36
N LEU A 58 -1.70 -12.79 -4.10
CA LEU A 58 -0.69 -12.09 -3.31
C LEU A 58 0.49 -11.76 -4.22
N TYR A 59 0.71 -10.47 -4.45
CA TYR A 59 1.95 -10.00 -5.07
C TYR A 59 2.88 -9.61 -3.95
N THR A 60 4.09 -10.15 -3.96
CA THR A 60 5.05 -10.01 -2.85
C THR A 60 6.47 -9.89 -3.37
N CYS A 61 7.34 -9.30 -2.58
CA CYS A 61 8.77 -9.27 -2.86
C CYS A 61 9.40 -10.59 -2.40
N HIS A 62 10.18 -11.21 -3.27
CA HIS A 62 11.00 -12.37 -2.93
C HIS A 62 12.45 -12.09 -3.28
N SER A 63 13.38 -12.47 -2.39
CA SER A 63 14.80 -12.36 -2.69
C SER A 63 15.20 -13.28 -3.85
N ARG A 64 16.15 -12.81 -4.68
CA ARG A 64 16.73 -13.64 -5.76
C ARG A 64 17.62 -14.74 -5.21
N ALA A 65 18.27 -14.48 -4.06
CA ALA A 65 19.17 -15.41 -3.41
C ALA A 65 19.07 -15.26 -1.89
N ALA A 66 19.38 -16.32 -1.15
CA ALA A 66 19.52 -16.24 0.30
C ALA A 66 20.57 -15.21 0.71
N ASN A 67 20.35 -14.52 1.82
CA ASN A 67 21.24 -13.52 2.41
C ASN A 67 21.55 -12.31 1.49
N THR A 68 20.64 -11.98 0.58
CA THR A 68 20.80 -10.85 -0.33
C THR A 68 19.47 -10.11 -0.44
N ILE A 69 19.47 -8.80 -0.15
CA ILE A 69 18.33 -7.91 -0.40
C ILE A 69 18.38 -7.48 -1.87
N ARG A 70 17.88 -8.35 -2.72
CA ARG A 70 17.78 -8.12 -4.15
C ARG A 70 16.54 -8.84 -4.66
N ASP A 71 15.43 -8.13 -4.70
CA ASP A 71 14.13 -8.73 -4.87
C ASP A 71 13.60 -8.63 -6.29
N ASP A 72 12.71 -9.55 -6.57
CA ASP A 72 11.76 -9.52 -7.68
C ASP A 72 10.33 -9.65 -7.13
N ILE A 73 9.34 -9.24 -7.91
CA ILE A 73 7.95 -9.40 -7.52
C ILE A 73 7.41 -10.74 -8.02
N PHE A 74 6.79 -11.46 -7.10
CA PHE A 74 6.16 -12.75 -7.33
C PHE A 74 4.66 -12.67 -7.10
N LEU A 75 3.92 -13.43 -7.88
CA LEU A 75 2.50 -13.71 -7.67
C LEU A 75 2.33 -15.10 -7.06
N THR A 76 1.65 -15.14 -5.93
CA THR A 76 1.15 -16.38 -5.32
C THR A 76 -0.38 -16.36 -5.34
N LYS A 77 -1.01 -17.35 -5.94
CA LYS A 77 -2.43 -17.64 -5.72
C LYS A 77 -2.54 -18.43 -4.42
N VAL A 78 -3.32 -17.95 -3.45
CA VAL A 78 -3.42 -18.61 -2.14
C VAL A 78 -3.77 -20.09 -2.32
N GLY A 79 -2.96 -20.97 -1.73
CA GLY A 79 -3.04 -22.42 -1.92
C GLY A 79 -2.28 -22.97 -3.13
N GLY A 80 -1.59 -22.12 -3.88
CA GLY A 80 -0.76 -22.48 -5.04
C GLY A 80 0.71 -22.10 -4.88
N THR A 81 1.47 -22.26 -5.95
CA THR A 81 2.90 -21.93 -6.00
C THR A 81 3.13 -20.47 -6.42
N SER A 82 4.26 -19.91 -6.02
CA SER A 82 4.70 -18.56 -6.39
C SER A 82 5.34 -18.58 -7.80
N THR A 83 5.03 -17.55 -8.58
CA THR A 83 5.59 -17.34 -9.93
C THR A 83 6.15 -15.93 -10.01
N SER A 84 7.37 -15.77 -10.53
CA SER A 84 7.95 -14.45 -10.80
C SER A 84 7.15 -13.74 -11.88
N VAL A 85 6.72 -12.50 -11.59
CA VAL A 85 5.90 -11.70 -12.51
C VAL A 85 6.54 -10.37 -12.89
N LEU A 86 7.48 -9.85 -12.09
CA LEU A 86 8.23 -8.65 -12.42
C LEU A 86 9.65 -8.79 -11.87
N THR A 87 10.64 -8.60 -12.74
CA THR A 87 12.06 -8.69 -12.39
C THR A 87 12.79 -7.41 -12.76
N GLY A 88 13.98 -7.18 -12.17
CA GLY A 88 14.84 -6.07 -12.56
C GLY A 88 15.14 -6.10 -14.06
N THR A 89 15.14 -4.95 -14.72
CA THR A 89 15.59 -4.82 -16.10
C THR A 89 17.11 -5.06 -16.16
N GLY A 90 17.65 -5.51 -17.27
CA GLY A 90 19.11 -5.74 -17.37
C GLY A 90 19.97 -4.48 -17.21
N SER A 91 19.36 -3.30 -17.35
CA SER A 91 19.94 -1.96 -17.15
C SER A 91 18.80 -0.96 -16.91
N GLY A 92 19.13 0.20 -16.36
CA GLY A 92 18.14 1.24 -16.09
C GLY A 92 17.92 1.45 -14.59
N TRP A 93 16.99 2.32 -14.26
CA TRP A 93 16.75 2.81 -12.91
C TRP A 93 16.24 1.74 -11.92
N ASP A 94 15.69 0.63 -12.40
CA ASP A 94 15.11 -0.45 -11.60
C ASP A 94 15.78 -1.81 -11.83
N HIS A 95 17.04 -1.81 -12.30
CA HIS A 95 17.70 -3.04 -12.69
C HIS A 95 18.11 -3.92 -11.51
N PHE A 96 18.32 -3.32 -10.34
CA PHE A 96 18.84 -4.05 -9.19
C PHE A 96 17.75 -4.68 -8.35
N HIS A 97 16.76 -3.91 -7.89
CA HIS A 97 15.76 -4.34 -6.91
C HIS A 97 14.36 -3.89 -7.34
N ASN A 98 13.37 -4.78 -7.23
CA ASN A 98 11.96 -4.49 -7.51
C ASN A 98 11.10 -5.07 -6.39
N CYS A 99 10.36 -4.22 -5.69
CA CYS A 99 9.60 -4.59 -4.50
C CYS A 99 8.33 -3.73 -4.31
N ASP A 100 7.67 -3.90 -3.19
CA ASP A 100 6.50 -3.13 -2.73
C ASP A 100 5.42 -2.97 -3.81
N PRO A 101 4.87 -4.07 -4.33
CA PRO A 101 3.85 -3.98 -5.38
C PRO A 101 2.54 -3.42 -4.86
N SER A 102 1.83 -2.65 -5.69
CA SER A 102 0.44 -2.26 -5.49
C SER A 102 -0.33 -2.38 -6.79
N VAL A 103 -1.26 -3.33 -6.87
CA VAL A 103 -1.96 -3.68 -8.10
C VAL A 103 -3.38 -3.13 -8.10
N VAL A 104 -3.76 -2.44 -9.19
CA VAL A 104 -5.09 -1.84 -9.35
C VAL A 104 -5.63 -1.97 -10.78
N ARG A 105 -6.98 -1.94 -10.90
CA ARG A 105 -7.71 -1.83 -12.16
C ARG A 105 -7.71 -0.37 -12.61
N VAL A 106 -7.05 -0.08 -13.71
CA VAL A 106 -7.02 1.25 -14.34
C VAL A 106 -6.61 1.11 -15.80
N ASN A 107 -7.23 1.86 -16.69
CA ASN A 107 -6.87 1.89 -18.10
C ASN A 107 -5.58 2.69 -18.30
N VAL A 108 -4.57 2.06 -18.87
CA VAL A 108 -3.26 2.68 -19.16
C VAL A 108 -2.94 2.56 -20.64
N PRO A 109 -3.07 3.64 -21.42
CA PRO A 109 -2.60 3.67 -22.80
C PRO A 109 -1.06 3.62 -22.84
N PHE A 110 -0.51 2.62 -23.53
CA PHE A 110 0.93 2.49 -23.72
C PHE A 110 1.25 1.71 -24.99
N ASN A 111 2.19 2.20 -25.81
CA ASN A 111 2.63 1.58 -27.08
C ASN A 111 1.46 1.21 -28.03
N GLY A 112 0.47 2.09 -28.14
CA GLY A 112 -0.67 1.87 -29.05
C GLY A 112 -1.73 0.88 -28.56
N HIS A 113 -1.59 0.40 -27.32
CA HIS A 113 -2.54 -0.48 -26.63
C HIS A 113 -3.04 0.16 -25.33
N THR A 114 -4.25 -0.21 -24.88
CA THR A 114 -4.77 0.21 -23.58
C THR A 114 -4.84 -1.00 -22.65
N TYR A 115 -3.93 -1.06 -21.70
CA TYR A 115 -3.87 -2.10 -20.68
C TYR A 115 -4.92 -1.87 -19.60
N SER A 116 -5.37 -2.95 -18.99
CA SER A 116 -6.46 -2.95 -18.02
C SER A 116 -6.01 -2.80 -16.57
N TYR A 117 -4.76 -3.09 -16.25
CA TYR A 117 -4.22 -3.13 -14.90
C TYR A 117 -2.89 -2.41 -14.83
N ALA A 118 -2.65 -1.75 -13.69
CA ALA A 118 -1.35 -1.21 -13.33
C ALA A 118 -0.85 -1.85 -12.03
N MET A 119 0.45 -2.12 -11.99
CA MET A 119 1.21 -2.46 -10.79
C MET A 119 2.19 -1.32 -10.54
N PHE A 120 1.98 -0.57 -9.46
CA PHE A 120 2.99 0.34 -8.94
C PHE A 120 4.00 -0.46 -8.13
N TYR A 121 5.28 -0.12 -8.23
CA TYR A 121 6.34 -0.86 -7.55
C TYR A 121 7.52 0.04 -7.21
N LEU A 122 8.22 -0.27 -6.13
CA LEU A 122 9.53 0.29 -5.83
C LEU A 122 10.57 -0.35 -6.73
N GLY A 123 11.46 0.47 -7.29
CA GLY A 123 12.65 0.00 -8.01
C GLY A 123 13.87 0.84 -7.67
N ASN A 124 15.07 0.24 -7.75
CA ASN A 124 16.33 0.95 -7.66
C ASN A 124 17.42 0.33 -8.55
N ASP A 125 18.53 1.02 -8.67
CA ASP A 125 19.69 0.65 -9.50
C ASP A 125 20.97 0.44 -8.70
N VAL A 126 20.92 0.46 -7.36
CA VAL A 126 22.07 0.34 -6.48
C VAL A 126 21.93 -0.86 -5.53
N ASP A 127 23.08 -1.45 -5.18
CA ASP A 127 23.16 -2.51 -4.17
C ASP A 127 23.05 -1.93 -2.75
N ALA A 128 21.88 -1.38 -2.45
CA ALA A 128 21.53 -0.85 -1.14
C ALA A 128 20.03 -0.61 -1.09
N SER A 129 19.47 -0.47 0.11
CA SER A 129 18.08 0.01 0.28
C SER A 129 18.03 1.53 0.10
N ALA A 130 18.44 2.02 -1.07
CA ALA A 130 18.60 3.44 -1.37
C ALA A 130 18.32 3.72 -2.85
N HIS A 131 18.28 5.01 -3.22
CA HIS A 131 18.02 5.48 -4.59
C HIS A 131 16.68 4.99 -5.15
N ASN A 132 15.71 4.78 -4.27
CA ASN A 132 14.42 4.21 -4.64
C ASN A 132 13.55 5.22 -5.40
N ALA A 133 12.85 4.72 -6.41
CA ALA A 133 11.85 5.42 -7.19
C ALA A 133 10.63 4.50 -7.38
N ILE A 134 9.47 5.05 -7.79
CA ILE A 134 8.27 4.25 -8.02
C ILE A 134 7.98 4.15 -9.50
N GLY A 135 7.93 2.92 -10.00
CA GLY A 135 7.57 2.57 -11.36
C GLY A 135 6.14 2.11 -11.53
N VAL A 136 5.78 1.89 -12.79
CA VAL A 136 4.51 1.28 -13.19
C VAL A 136 4.79 0.17 -14.18
N ALA A 137 4.19 -1.00 -13.94
CA ALA A 137 4.05 -2.04 -14.94
C ALA A 137 2.57 -2.24 -15.28
N VAL A 138 2.28 -2.61 -16.52
CA VAL A 138 0.92 -2.74 -17.05
C VAL A 138 0.65 -4.13 -17.57
N ALA A 139 -0.60 -4.58 -17.50
CA ALA A 139 -1.04 -5.88 -18.03
C ALA A 139 -2.52 -5.86 -18.40
N ASP A 140 -2.92 -6.79 -19.26
CA ASP A 140 -4.34 -7.08 -19.53
C ASP A 140 -4.89 -8.18 -18.63
N ASN A 141 -4.01 -8.84 -17.89
CA ASN A 141 -4.34 -9.94 -17.01
C ASN A 141 -3.63 -9.80 -15.66
N LEU A 142 -4.32 -10.13 -14.58
CA LEU A 142 -3.74 -10.12 -13.25
C LEU A 142 -2.57 -11.10 -13.09
N ASP A 143 -2.53 -12.14 -13.87
CA ASP A 143 -1.43 -13.11 -13.87
C ASP A 143 -0.23 -12.65 -14.74
N GLY A 144 -0.34 -11.52 -15.43
CA GLY A 144 0.63 -10.99 -16.38
C GLY A 144 0.40 -11.52 -17.84
N PRO A 145 1.36 -11.35 -18.73
CA PRO A 145 2.66 -10.73 -18.49
C PRO A 145 2.57 -9.24 -18.15
N TRP A 146 3.47 -8.79 -17.29
CA TRP A 146 3.59 -7.38 -16.89
C TRP A 146 4.65 -6.67 -17.71
N LEU A 147 4.30 -5.56 -18.32
CA LEU A 147 5.18 -4.72 -19.15
C LEU A 147 5.50 -3.42 -18.40
N LYS A 148 6.76 -3.15 -18.11
CA LYS A 148 7.19 -1.94 -17.42
C LYS A 148 7.11 -0.70 -18.32
N LEU A 149 6.62 0.41 -17.75
CA LEU A 149 6.84 1.72 -18.36
C LEU A 149 8.32 2.10 -18.22
N PRO A 150 8.89 2.83 -19.20
CA PRO A 150 10.36 3.04 -19.25
C PRO A 150 10.90 3.95 -18.13
N ASN A 151 10.08 4.83 -17.59
CA ASN A 151 10.48 5.81 -16.57
C ASN A 151 9.65 5.66 -15.30
N PRO A 152 10.21 5.96 -14.12
CA PRO A 152 9.43 5.99 -12.90
C PRO A 152 8.37 7.09 -12.93
N VAL A 153 7.20 6.80 -12.31
CA VAL A 153 6.13 7.78 -12.13
C VAL A 153 6.45 8.75 -10.99
N ILE A 154 7.06 8.25 -9.92
CA ILE A 154 7.67 9.08 -8.87
C ILE A 154 9.17 8.87 -8.98
N ARG A 155 9.85 9.93 -9.42
CA ARG A 155 11.31 9.91 -9.56
C ARG A 155 11.96 9.92 -8.19
N PHE A 156 13.20 9.44 -8.12
CA PHE A 156 14.02 9.58 -6.92
C PHE A 156 14.05 11.07 -6.49
N PRO A 157 13.61 11.38 -5.25
CA PRO A 157 13.48 12.77 -4.81
C PRO A 157 14.73 13.32 -4.14
N GLY A 158 15.74 12.46 -3.88
CA GLY A 158 16.95 12.83 -3.15
C GLY A 158 18.01 13.50 -4.01
N SER A 159 19.07 13.93 -3.36
CA SER A 159 20.26 14.57 -3.97
C SER A 159 21.48 13.64 -4.03
N SER A 160 21.48 12.57 -3.24
CA SER A 160 22.53 11.56 -3.18
C SER A 160 21.93 10.16 -3.33
N THR A 161 22.56 9.30 -4.13
CA THR A 161 22.14 7.90 -4.31
C THR A 161 22.21 7.05 -3.03
N SER A 162 22.76 7.59 -1.94
CA SER A 162 22.72 6.96 -0.62
C SER A 162 21.45 7.28 0.18
N GLU A 163 20.61 8.21 -0.27
CA GLU A 163 19.33 8.52 0.36
C GLU A 163 18.29 7.45 -0.01
N TRP A 164 17.35 7.16 0.91
CA TRP A 164 16.37 6.09 0.70
C TRP A 164 15.48 6.34 -0.54
N GLY A 165 14.94 7.53 -0.69
CA GLY A 165 14.15 7.90 -1.88
C GLY A 165 12.64 7.77 -1.69
N ALA A 166 11.94 7.21 -2.68
CA ALA A 166 10.50 7.03 -2.68
C ALA A 166 10.13 5.56 -2.95
N GLY A 167 9.24 4.98 -2.14
CA GLY A 167 8.83 3.58 -2.29
C GLY A 167 7.57 3.24 -1.51
N GLN A 168 7.29 1.96 -1.35
CA GLN A 168 6.12 1.44 -0.64
C GLN A 168 4.81 2.07 -1.17
N PRO A 169 4.57 2.00 -2.50
CA PRO A 169 3.38 2.60 -3.08
C PRO A 169 2.12 1.85 -2.68
N THR A 170 1.03 2.59 -2.50
CA THR A 170 -0.32 2.03 -2.40
C THR A 170 -1.24 2.84 -3.31
N ALA A 171 -2.05 2.15 -4.12
CA ALA A 171 -2.90 2.79 -5.11
C ALA A 171 -4.38 2.42 -4.92
N THR A 172 -5.26 3.37 -5.17
CA THR A 172 -6.72 3.21 -5.20
C THR A 172 -7.26 3.84 -6.46
N THR A 173 -8.13 3.15 -7.18
CA THR A 173 -8.72 3.65 -8.42
C THR A 173 -9.74 4.75 -8.13
N ILE A 174 -9.57 5.91 -8.78
CA ILE A 174 -10.57 6.98 -8.80
C ILE A 174 -11.56 6.72 -9.95
N ASN A 175 -11.04 6.56 -11.15
CA ASN A 175 -11.83 6.26 -12.33
C ASN A 175 -11.01 5.39 -13.29
N ALA A 176 -11.39 4.12 -13.40
CA ALA A 176 -10.66 3.15 -14.21
C ALA A 176 -10.64 3.53 -15.69
N ASP A 177 -11.78 3.97 -16.23
CA ASP A 177 -11.94 4.26 -17.65
C ASP A 177 -11.22 5.55 -18.07
N GLN A 178 -11.13 6.53 -17.15
CA GLN A 178 -10.38 7.75 -17.36
C GLN A 178 -8.89 7.61 -17.02
N GLY A 179 -8.46 6.43 -16.61
CA GLY A 179 -7.06 6.17 -16.27
C GLY A 179 -6.57 6.91 -15.02
N THR A 180 -7.41 7.11 -13.97
CA THR A 180 -7.04 7.91 -12.80
C THR A 180 -7.03 7.10 -11.51
N VAL A 181 -5.98 7.31 -10.70
CA VAL A 181 -5.81 6.66 -9.39
C VAL A 181 -5.34 7.66 -8.34
N VAL A 182 -5.62 7.39 -7.07
CA VAL A 182 -4.84 7.89 -5.94
C VAL A 182 -3.61 7.01 -5.83
N LEU A 183 -2.44 7.61 -5.75
CA LEU A 183 -1.19 6.95 -5.38
C LEU A 183 -0.69 7.58 -4.08
N ALA A 184 -0.45 6.77 -3.06
CA ALA A 184 0.25 7.19 -1.86
C ALA A 184 1.53 6.38 -1.70
N TRP A 185 2.53 6.96 -1.03
CA TRP A 185 3.86 6.34 -0.89
C TRP A 185 4.61 6.88 0.32
N THR A 186 5.63 6.15 0.75
CA THR A 186 6.63 6.61 1.71
C THR A 186 7.72 7.37 0.96
N GLN A 187 8.10 8.54 1.48
CA GLN A 187 9.27 9.28 1.03
C GLN A 187 10.26 9.46 2.17
N GLY A 188 11.48 8.98 1.96
CA GLY A 188 12.59 9.19 2.88
C GLY A 188 13.10 10.62 2.81
N LEU A 189 13.34 11.21 3.96
CA LEU A 189 13.97 12.51 4.15
C LEU A 189 15.14 12.33 5.13
N PRO A 190 16.12 13.23 5.17
CA PRO A 190 17.18 13.19 6.19
C PRO A 190 16.65 13.25 7.63
N SER A 191 15.45 13.81 7.83
CA SER A 191 14.78 13.92 9.14
C SER A 191 13.87 12.74 9.48
N GLY A 192 13.76 11.71 8.62
CA GLY A 192 12.86 10.57 8.77
C GLY A 192 11.90 10.43 7.58
N ASN A 193 11.05 9.41 7.62
CA ASN A 193 10.13 9.10 6.54
C ASN A 193 8.81 9.85 6.70
N ILE A 194 8.23 10.28 5.58
CA ILE A 194 6.89 10.89 5.51
C ILE A 194 6.01 10.14 4.51
N GLY A 195 4.71 10.15 4.74
CA GLY A 195 3.73 9.73 3.75
C GLY A 195 3.41 10.84 2.78
N LYS A 196 3.31 10.53 1.50
CA LYS A 196 2.81 11.41 0.45
C LYS A 196 1.65 10.78 -0.30
N ALA A 197 0.83 11.60 -0.93
CA ALA A 197 -0.20 11.14 -1.85
C ALA A 197 -0.35 12.13 -3.00
N ALA A 198 -0.81 11.61 -4.15
CA ALA A 198 -1.12 12.37 -5.34
C ALA A 198 -2.21 11.69 -6.16
N GLN A 199 -2.83 12.42 -7.07
CA GLN A 199 -3.55 11.83 -8.19
C GLN A 199 -2.57 11.51 -9.32
N VAL A 200 -2.62 10.30 -9.84
CA VAL A 200 -1.90 9.92 -11.06
C VAL A 200 -2.92 9.69 -12.17
N SER A 201 -2.67 10.30 -13.32
CA SER A 201 -3.52 10.18 -14.50
C SER A 201 -2.71 9.61 -15.67
N PHE A 202 -3.26 8.58 -16.30
CA PHE A 202 -2.70 7.91 -17.47
C PHE A 202 -3.42 8.39 -18.72
N GLY A 203 -2.66 8.87 -19.68
CA GLY A 203 -3.10 9.30 -21.01
C GLY A 203 -2.17 8.72 -22.08
N SER A 204 -2.25 9.27 -23.29
CA SER A 204 -1.37 8.84 -24.42
C SER A 204 0.12 9.23 -24.24
N GLY A 205 0.42 10.05 -23.23
CA GLY A 205 1.78 10.47 -22.86
C GLY A 205 2.25 9.84 -21.56
N PRO A 206 3.37 10.35 -21.00
CA PRO A 206 3.82 9.94 -19.67
C PRO A 206 2.73 10.16 -18.60
N PRO A 207 2.71 9.34 -17.55
CA PRO A 207 1.79 9.56 -16.42
C PRO A 207 1.94 10.97 -15.84
N ILE A 208 0.82 11.60 -15.50
CA ILE A 208 0.77 12.95 -14.93
C ILE A 208 0.46 12.83 -13.45
N VAL A 209 1.37 13.36 -12.60
CA VAL A 209 1.20 13.43 -11.15
C VAL A 209 0.69 14.81 -10.78
N GLN A 210 -0.44 14.89 -10.10
CA GLN A 210 -1.11 16.15 -9.73
C GLN A 210 -1.57 16.10 -8.27
N PHE A 211 -1.77 17.27 -7.68
CA PHE A 211 -2.29 17.41 -6.32
C PHE A 211 -1.44 16.69 -5.26
N GLU A 212 -0.11 16.65 -5.49
CA GLU A 212 0.81 16.07 -4.52
C GLU A 212 0.72 16.76 -3.16
N ARG A 213 0.70 15.98 -2.11
CA ARG A 213 0.60 16.47 -0.74
C ARG A 213 1.28 15.52 0.25
N VAL A 214 1.67 16.06 1.39
CA VAL A 214 2.07 15.26 2.55
C VAL A 214 0.82 14.72 3.22
N LEU A 215 0.80 13.43 3.54
CA LEU A 215 -0.24 12.85 4.37
C LEU A 215 -0.04 13.30 5.82
N PRO A 216 -1.13 13.68 6.52
CA PRO A 216 -1.02 14.01 7.93
C PRO A 216 -0.50 12.82 8.72
N MET A 217 0.28 13.10 9.76
CA MET A 217 0.87 12.07 10.61
C MET A 217 -0.21 11.40 11.47
N VAL A 218 0.00 10.13 11.77
CA VAL A 218 -0.89 9.32 12.61
C VAL A 218 -0.13 8.95 13.87
N GLY A 219 -0.63 9.39 15.03
CA GLY A 219 -0.01 9.09 16.32
C GLY A 219 1.02 10.12 16.77
N GLU A 220 1.80 9.76 17.77
CA GLU A 220 2.72 10.65 18.48
C GLU A 220 4.08 10.80 17.79
N ASP A 221 4.38 9.95 16.83
CA ASP A 221 5.66 9.92 16.14
C ASP A 221 5.56 10.41 14.71
N ASN A 222 6.63 11.00 14.24
CA ASN A 222 6.72 11.66 12.95
C ASN A 222 7.11 10.71 11.80
N GLY A 223 7.07 9.39 12.00
CA GLY A 223 7.43 8.41 10.99
C GLY A 223 6.21 7.79 10.32
N LEU A 224 6.16 7.77 9.01
CA LEU A 224 5.23 6.94 8.26
C LEU A 224 6.03 6.06 7.32
N ASN A 225 6.14 4.79 7.67
CA ASN A 225 6.88 3.78 6.93
C ASN A 225 6.03 2.53 6.76
N ASN A 226 6.17 1.83 5.64
CA ASN A 226 5.47 0.58 5.38
C ASN A 226 3.98 0.65 5.71
N PHE A 227 3.22 1.34 4.87
CA PHE A 227 1.78 1.46 5.04
C PHE A 227 1.03 1.04 3.77
N ASP A 228 -0.21 0.63 3.95
CA ASP A 228 -1.16 0.40 2.85
C ASP A 228 -2.49 1.09 3.14
N LEU A 229 -3.20 1.43 2.09
CA LEU A 229 -4.51 2.08 2.13
C LEU A 229 -5.59 1.21 1.50
N VAL A 230 -6.78 1.26 2.09
CA VAL A 230 -8.00 0.72 1.48
C VAL A 230 -9.12 1.73 1.64
N TYR A 231 -9.94 1.89 0.61
CA TYR A 231 -11.06 2.84 0.61
C TYR A 231 -12.41 2.12 0.78
N SER A 232 -13.26 2.70 1.60
CA SER A 232 -14.67 2.32 1.74
C SER A 232 -15.57 3.36 1.07
N PRO A 233 -16.09 3.10 -0.14
CA PRO A 233 -16.97 4.04 -0.83
C PRO A 233 -18.25 4.39 -0.04
N PRO A 234 -18.97 3.42 0.59
CA PRO A 234 -20.19 3.75 1.33
C PRO A 234 -19.95 4.63 2.57
N ARG A 235 -18.72 4.59 3.15
CA ARG A 235 -18.35 5.38 4.32
C ARG A 235 -17.60 6.66 3.95
N ASP A 236 -17.25 6.85 2.66
CA ASP A 236 -16.33 7.91 2.21
C ASP A 236 -15.08 7.99 3.13
N ARG A 237 -14.38 6.86 3.30
CA ARG A 237 -13.32 6.74 4.29
C ARG A 237 -12.16 5.90 3.79
N PHE A 238 -10.94 6.41 3.99
CA PHE A 238 -9.72 5.62 3.88
C PHE A 238 -9.37 4.99 5.22
N TYR A 239 -8.99 3.73 5.18
CA TYR A 239 -8.31 3.04 6.27
C TYR A 239 -6.84 2.86 5.89
N MET A 240 -5.96 3.04 6.85
CA MET A 240 -4.53 2.82 6.75
C MET A 240 -4.14 1.69 7.69
N VAL A 241 -3.35 0.74 7.21
CA VAL A 241 -2.53 -0.11 8.06
C VAL A 241 -1.08 0.32 7.91
N ARG A 242 -0.38 0.50 9.03
CA ARG A 242 1.03 0.91 9.06
C ARG A 242 1.81 0.17 10.14
N GLU A 243 3.11 0.17 10.01
CA GLU A 243 3.98 -0.19 11.14
C GLU A 243 3.84 0.85 12.26
N GLY A 244 3.76 0.35 13.49
CA GLY A 244 3.71 1.21 14.66
C GLY A 244 5.08 1.75 15.03
N HIS A 245 5.10 2.94 15.59
CA HIS A 245 6.27 3.63 16.10
C HIS A 245 6.10 3.94 17.59
N PRO A 246 7.20 4.16 18.34
CA PRO A 246 8.59 3.99 17.93
C PRO A 246 8.96 2.53 17.69
N TYR A 247 9.95 2.29 16.86
CA TYR A 247 10.50 0.94 16.71
C TYR A 247 11.14 0.48 18.01
N PRO A 248 11.03 -0.81 18.37
CA PRO A 248 11.61 -1.33 19.60
C PRO A 248 13.14 -1.13 19.61
N SER A 249 13.65 -0.48 20.65
CA SER A 249 15.08 -0.26 20.82
C SER A 249 15.82 -1.54 21.22
N GLY A 250 17.07 -1.64 20.81
CA GLY A 250 17.96 -2.73 21.23
C GLY A 250 17.69 -4.09 20.60
N SER A 251 16.79 -4.19 19.62
CA SER A 251 16.52 -5.42 18.87
C SER A 251 16.87 -5.24 17.40
N GLN A 252 17.30 -6.32 16.79
CA GLN A 252 17.63 -6.36 15.37
C GLN A 252 16.59 -7.17 14.60
N PRO A 253 16.25 -6.76 13.40
CA PRO A 253 16.56 -5.49 12.77
C PRO A 253 15.76 -4.33 13.42
N ASP A 254 16.39 -3.18 13.58
CA ASP A 254 15.85 -2.01 14.29
C ASP A 254 14.85 -1.18 13.48
N TYR A 255 14.68 -1.52 12.20
CA TYR A 255 13.72 -0.90 11.28
C TYR A 255 12.41 -1.69 11.12
N ILE A 256 12.17 -2.72 11.94
CA ILE A 256 10.96 -3.54 11.93
C ILE A 256 10.18 -3.31 13.23
N SER A 257 8.88 -3.03 13.10
CA SER A 257 7.99 -2.79 14.24
C SER A 257 7.62 -4.07 15.00
N ASP A 258 7.12 -3.92 16.22
CA ASP A 258 6.54 -5.00 17.03
C ASP A 258 5.00 -4.99 17.01
N HIS A 259 4.39 -4.01 16.35
CA HIS A 259 2.94 -3.89 16.22
C HIS A 259 2.54 -3.15 14.95
N LEU A 260 1.28 -3.33 14.55
CA LEU A 260 0.67 -2.60 13.44
C LEU A 260 -0.45 -1.72 13.98
N GLN A 261 -0.58 -0.52 13.42
CA GLN A 261 -1.68 0.39 13.71
C GLN A 261 -2.65 0.46 12.55
N ILE A 262 -3.94 0.47 12.88
CA ILE A 262 -5.01 0.77 11.94
C ILE A 262 -5.52 2.16 12.25
N ALA A 263 -5.56 3.01 11.25
CA ALA A 263 -6.11 4.35 11.36
C ALA A 263 -7.10 4.63 10.23
N SER A 264 -7.96 5.61 10.42
CA SER A 264 -8.91 6.02 9.37
C SER A 264 -9.01 7.54 9.23
N ILE A 265 -9.44 7.98 8.05
CA ILE A 265 -9.70 9.39 7.74
C ILE A 265 -10.83 9.47 6.70
N SER A 266 -11.68 10.49 6.78
CA SER A 266 -12.68 10.74 5.73
C SER A 266 -12.02 11.09 4.39
N GLY A 267 -12.72 10.86 3.28
CA GLY A 267 -12.22 11.24 1.95
C GLY A 267 -11.86 12.73 1.86
N ALA A 268 -12.69 13.61 2.42
CA ALA A 268 -12.41 15.04 2.49
C ALA A 268 -11.14 15.33 3.33
N GLY A 269 -10.98 14.67 4.47
CA GLY A 269 -9.79 14.79 5.33
C GLY A 269 -8.53 14.30 4.62
N PHE A 270 -8.62 13.19 3.91
CA PHE A 270 -7.52 12.67 3.10
C PHE A 270 -7.03 13.72 2.08
N TRP A 271 -7.94 14.48 1.46
CA TRP A 271 -7.61 15.55 0.54
C TRP A 271 -7.34 16.92 1.19
N GLY A 272 -7.26 16.97 2.54
CA GLY A 272 -6.71 18.12 3.26
C GLY A 272 -7.73 19.11 3.79
N THR A 273 -8.92 18.66 4.13
CA THR A 273 -9.84 19.52 4.89
C THR A 273 -9.20 19.92 6.23
N PRO A 274 -9.07 21.20 6.54
CA PRO A 274 -8.48 21.68 7.79
C PRO A 274 -9.20 21.11 9.01
N GLY A 275 -8.43 20.74 10.03
CA GLY A 275 -8.96 20.17 11.28
C GLY A 275 -9.42 18.72 11.21
N VAL A 276 -9.31 18.06 10.05
CA VAL A 276 -9.61 16.63 9.89
C VAL A 276 -8.29 15.87 9.80
N GLY A 277 -8.06 14.96 10.75
CA GLY A 277 -6.86 14.12 10.83
C GLY A 277 -7.22 12.64 10.86
N TRP A 278 -6.18 11.82 10.87
CA TRP A 278 -6.29 10.40 11.08
C TRP A 278 -6.74 10.09 12.50
N THR A 279 -7.60 9.10 12.66
CA THR A 279 -8.00 8.52 13.94
C THR A 279 -7.45 7.12 14.04
N VAL A 280 -6.71 6.80 15.10
CA VAL A 280 -6.27 5.43 15.38
C VAL A 280 -7.48 4.62 15.85
N GLU A 281 -7.82 3.58 15.12
CA GLU A 281 -8.99 2.71 15.34
C GLU A 281 -8.62 1.47 16.16
N SER A 282 -7.45 0.90 15.90
CA SER A 282 -7.04 -0.37 16.50
C SER A 282 -5.53 -0.60 16.35
N THR A 283 -5.02 -1.54 17.14
CA THR A 283 -3.63 -1.99 17.09
C THR A 283 -3.57 -3.52 17.08
N ILE A 284 -2.70 -4.08 16.21
CA ILE A 284 -2.39 -5.51 16.16
C ILE A 284 -1.02 -5.68 16.81
N THR A 285 -1.01 -6.16 18.07
CA THR A 285 0.23 -6.31 18.86
C THR A 285 0.89 -7.66 18.65
N SER A 286 2.15 -7.80 19.10
CA SER A 286 2.88 -9.07 19.16
C SER A 286 2.15 -10.17 19.93
N ALA A 287 1.38 -9.81 20.96
CA ALA A 287 0.51 -10.76 21.68
C ALA A 287 -0.57 -11.36 20.78
N ARG A 288 -1.03 -10.62 19.77
CA ARG A 288 -2.00 -11.12 18.78
C ARG A 288 -1.32 -11.88 17.65
N THR A 289 -0.21 -11.38 17.13
CA THR A 289 0.49 -12.02 15.99
C THR A 289 1.21 -13.29 16.39
N GLY A 290 1.55 -13.46 17.67
CA GLY A 290 2.36 -14.58 18.18
C GLY A 290 3.83 -14.51 17.77
N THR A 291 4.26 -13.39 17.17
CA THR A 291 5.65 -13.13 16.76
C THR A 291 6.12 -11.80 17.31
N PRO A 292 7.42 -11.66 17.63
CA PRO A 292 7.93 -10.44 18.26
C PRO A 292 7.97 -9.24 17.32
N ARG A 293 7.95 -9.46 16.01
CA ARG A 293 8.09 -8.43 14.98
C ARG A 293 7.07 -8.60 13.87
N THR A 294 6.60 -7.47 13.36
CA THR A 294 5.70 -7.38 12.19
C THR A 294 6.25 -6.36 11.20
N HIS A 295 6.09 -6.62 9.90
CA HIS A 295 6.69 -5.82 8.86
C HIS A 295 5.80 -5.75 7.62
N ASN A 296 5.90 -4.66 6.87
CA ASN A 296 5.25 -4.42 5.57
C ASN A 296 3.81 -4.95 5.52
N PRO A 297 2.87 -4.33 6.23
CA PRO A 297 1.48 -4.75 6.18
C PRO A 297 0.80 -4.28 4.89
N GLY A 298 -0.19 -5.04 4.45
CA GLY A 298 -1.13 -4.66 3.39
C GLY A 298 -2.55 -5.05 3.75
N PHE A 299 -3.54 -4.44 3.12
CA PHE A 299 -4.94 -4.87 3.22
C PHE A 299 -5.28 -5.89 2.14
N LEU A 300 -6.18 -6.82 2.46
CA LEU A 300 -6.93 -7.52 1.43
C LEU A 300 -7.89 -6.52 0.78
N ARG A 301 -7.74 -6.26 -0.52
CA ARG A 301 -8.48 -5.24 -1.26
C ARG A 301 -9.14 -5.82 -2.50
N THR A 302 -10.20 -5.18 -2.98
CA THR A 302 -10.64 -5.39 -4.36
C THR A 302 -9.55 -4.90 -5.31
N ILE A 303 -9.66 -5.26 -6.57
CA ILE A 303 -8.74 -4.76 -7.61
C ILE A 303 -8.85 -3.23 -7.83
N TYR A 304 -9.82 -2.57 -7.25
CA TYR A 304 -9.96 -1.11 -7.27
C TYR A 304 -9.34 -0.41 -6.05
N GLY A 305 -8.74 -1.17 -5.12
CA GLY A 305 -8.19 -0.61 -3.88
C GLY A 305 -9.27 -0.30 -2.83
N THR A 306 -10.44 -0.93 -2.94
CA THR A 306 -11.56 -0.77 -2.00
C THR A 306 -11.73 -2.00 -1.12
N LEU A 307 -12.51 -1.88 -0.04
CA LEU A 307 -12.86 -3.02 0.81
C LEU A 307 -13.62 -4.09 0.01
N PRO A 308 -13.23 -5.37 0.09
CA PRO A 308 -13.99 -6.46 -0.52
C PRO A 308 -15.28 -6.75 0.22
N ASN A 309 -15.29 -6.50 1.53
CA ASN A 309 -16.43 -6.65 2.44
C ASN A 309 -16.47 -5.44 3.37
N GLU A 310 -17.55 -4.68 3.32
CA GLU A 310 -17.71 -3.47 4.12
C GLU A 310 -17.90 -3.73 5.63
N SER A 311 -18.13 -4.98 6.03
CA SER A 311 -18.29 -5.36 7.44
C SER A 311 -17.02 -5.85 8.11
N GLU A 312 -15.87 -5.85 7.41
CA GLU A 312 -14.60 -6.36 7.97
C GLU A 312 -13.35 -5.72 7.34
N LEU A 313 -12.28 -5.70 8.10
CA LEU A 313 -10.92 -5.41 7.64
C LEU A 313 -10.07 -6.67 7.72
N THR A 314 -9.42 -7.04 6.62
CA THR A 314 -8.42 -8.11 6.61
C THR A 314 -7.05 -7.51 6.32
N VAL A 315 -6.11 -7.74 7.23
CA VAL A 315 -4.70 -7.32 7.12
C VAL A 315 -3.84 -8.53 6.80
N VAL A 316 -3.01 -8.40 5.78
CA VAL A 316 -1.93 -9.34 5.44
C VAL A 316 -0.61 -8.70 5.86
N TYR A 317 0.21 -9.41 6.58
CA TYR A 317 1.45 -8.85 7.12
C TYR A 317 2.57 -9.89 7.15
N THR A 318 3.79 -9.41 7.22
CA THR A 318 4.99 -10.21 7.38
C THR A 318 5.31 -10.35 8.87
N SER A 319 5.74 -11.53 9.30
CA SER A 319 6.25 -11.76 10.64
C SER A 319 7.75 -12.01 10.63
N ALA A 320 8.43 -11.59 11.70
CA ALA A 320 9.86 -11.75 11.90
C ALA A 320 10.19 -12.07 13.36
N GLY A 321 11.40 -12.65 13.60
CA GLY A 321 11.99 -12.85 14.91
C GLY A 321 12.72 -11.61 15.43
N TYR A 322 13.51 -11.79 16.50
CA TYR A 322 14.34 -10.71 17.07
C TYR A 322 15.77 -10.69 16.51
N ASP A 323 16.28 -11.85 16.13
CA ASP A 323 17.69 -11.96 15.69
C ASP A 323 17.88 -11.40 14.26
N PRO A 324 19.13 -11.06 13.89
CA PRO A 324 19.44 -10.54 12.56
C PRO A 324 19.04 -11.48 11.42
N ASP A 325 19.06 -12.79 11.66
CA ASP A 325 18.73 -13.79 10.65
C ASP A 325 17.22 -13.93 10.43
N SER A 326 16.39 -13.30 11.28
CA SER A 326 14.93 -13.32 11.16
C SER A 326 14.44 -12.70 9.84
N LEU A 327 15.18 -11.77 9.26
CA LEU A 327 14.93 -11.21 7.94
C LEU A 327 14.84 -12.29 6.85
N TRP A 328 15.63 -13.36 6.96
CA TRP A 328 15.69 -14.45 6.00
C TRP A 328 14.61 -15.51 6.19
N SER A 329 13.78 -15.37 7.22
CA SER A 329 12.70 -16.30 7.57
C SER A 329 11.31 -15.65 7.54
N TYR A 330 11.14 -14.53 6.84
CA TYR A 330 9.86 -13.85 6.71
C TYR A 330 8.76 -14.78 6.22
N THR A 331 7.65 -14.77 6.95
CA THR A 331 6.44 -15.51 6.62
C THR A 331 5.25 -14.56 6.52
N LEU A 332 4.28 -14.91 5.69
CA LEU A 332 3.07 -14.11 5.49
C LEU A 332 1.89 -14.67 6.26
N TRP A 333 1.21 -13.79 6.94
CA TRP A 333 0.05 -14.06 7.77
C TRP A 333 -1.09 -13.12 7.44
N GLN A 334 -2.30 -13.51 7.78
CA GLN A 334 -3.46 -12.64 7.75
C GLN A 334 -4.25 -12.72 9.05
N THR A 335 -4.92 -11.62 9.38
CA THR A 335 -5.90 -11.53 10.46
C THR A 335 -7.04 -10.61 10.03
N THR A 336 -8.24 -10.84 10.56
CA THR A 336 -9.44 -10.10 10.19
C THR A 336 -10.11 -9.55 11.45
N ALA A 337 -10.65 -8.34 11.35
CA ALA A 337 -11.48 -7.73 12.39
C ALA A 337 -12.82 -7.29 11.81
N PRO A 338 -13.94 -7.40 12.56
CA PRO A 338 -15.20 -6.82 12.15
C PRO A 338 -15.12 -5.29 12.12
N LEU A 339 -15.84 -4.71 11.16
CA LEU A 339 -15.95 -3.27 10.94
C LEU A 339 -17.45 -2.90 11.05
N SER A 340 -17.84 -2.19 12.10
CA SER A 340 -19.22 -1.82 12.40
C SER A 340 -19.49 -0.34 12.18
#